data_37c2f34df82536c69b0431bb68721c92
#
_entry.id   37c2f34df82536c69b0431bb68721c92
#
_cell.length_a   1.000
_cell.length_b   1.000
_cell.length_c   1.000
_cell.angle_alpha   90.00
_cell.angle_beta   90.00
_cell.angle_gamma   90.00
#
_symmetry.space_group_name_H-M   'P 1'
#
loop_
_entity.id
_entity.type
_entity.pdbx_description
1 polymer ?
#
loop_
_entity_poly.entity_id
_entity_poly.type
_entity_poly.pdbx_seq_one_letter_code
_entity_poly.pdbx_strand_id
1 'polypeptide(L)'
;MKRVINYLFVLAAMSCSLTSCNSSDDDLGNESIVPPLETVTITDTRKSIATEMLTIPYHELAFSTSGNTEKPCLVIYLHGGTSSGDDNEKQMEEAGIDSISNYLKAHQKNAVFLIPQCPNRQYWIGPAKNVLGELIDQYVADGKVDAKQIYLFGGSMGGTGTWGMLAAYPNLFAAAMPVAGDPTKAGEYNSNTPVFTVMGTEDDLMDMFTAESFVEQLKAQNVDARIEIEEGWTHEMTCIESYTTS
;
A
#
# COMPACT_ATOMS: atom_id res chain seq x y z
N MET A 1 -11.84 -7.49 -2.81
CA MET A 1 -11.48 -6.07 -2.70
C MET A 1 -12.01 -5.40 -1.43
N LYS A 2 -13.30 -5.47 -1.13
CA LYS A 2 -13.84 -4.85 0.11
C LYS A 2 -13.25 -5.40 1.42
N ARG A 3 -12.86 -6.67 1.49
CA ARG A 3 -12.27 -7.26 2.70
C ARG A 3 -10.82 -6.80 2.94
N VAL A 4 -9.98 -6.85 1.95
CA VAL A 4 -8.53 -6.67 2.08
C VAL A 4 -8.12 -5.21 2.20
N ILE A 5 -8.54 -4.38 1.26
CA ILE A 5 -8.20 -2.94 1.27
C ILE A 5 -8.92 -2.23 2.44
N ASN A 6 -10.20 -2.57 2.72
CA ASN A 6 -10.88 -2.08 3.92
C ASN A 6 -10.14 -2.46 5.21
N TYR A 7 -9.54 -3.65 5.26
CA TYR A 7 -8.83 -4.12 6.44
C TYR A 7 -7.62 -3.24 6.78
N LEU A 8 -6.81 -2.91 5.80
CA LEU A 8 -5.61 -2.07 5.98
C LEU A 8 -5.96 -0.63 6.36
N PHE A 9 -7.03 -0.07 5.78
CA PHE A 9 -7.47 1.29 6.10
C PHE A 9 -8.32 1.38 7.39
N VAL A 10 -9.02 0.32 7.79
CA VAL A 10 -9.78 0.26 9.06
C VAL A 10 -8.85 0.14 10.27
N LEU A 11 -7.72 -0.56 10.15
CA LEU A 11 -6.71 -0.62 11.23
C LEU A 11 -6.15 0.77 11.57
N ALA A 12 -5.98 1.64 10.57
CA ALA A 12 -5.54 3.01 10.79
C ALA A 12 -6.62 3.93 11.38
N ALA A 13 -7.91 3.64 11.15
CA ALA A 13 -9.03 4.44 11.66
C ALA A 13 -9.35 4.18 13.15
N MET A 14 -8.91 3.06 13.74
CA MET A 14 -9.14 2.76 15.16
C MET A 14 -8.33 3.60 16.14
N SER A 15 -7.40 4.44 15.66
CA SER A 15 -6.66 5.39 16.50
C SER A 15 -7.30 6.78 16.62
N CYS A 16 -8.40 7.06 15.92
CA CYS A 16 -9.16 8.31 16.06
C CYS A 16 -10.41 8.08 16.92
N SER A 17 -10.37 8.61 18.14
CA SER A 17 -11.42 8.62 19.15
C SER A 17 -12.76 9.11 18.61
N LEU A 18 -13.81 8.32 18.80
CA LEU A 18 -15.21 8.67 18.63
C LEU A 18 -15.59 9.77 19.62
N THR A 19 -15.72 10.98 19.17
CA THR A 19 -16.51 12.00 19.87
C THR A 19 -17.94 11.92 19.34
N SER A 20 -18.79 11.25 20.11
CA SER A 20 -20.24 11.27 19.93
C SER A 20 -20.79 12.63 20.34
N CYS A 21 -21.37 13.37 19.42
CA CYS A 21 -22.27 14.45 19.77
C CYS A 21 -23.71 13.97 19.64
N ASN A 22 -24.38 13.90 20.78
CA ASN A 22 -25.81 13.71 20.92
C ASN A 22 -26.48 15.09 20.74
N SER A 23 -27.44 15.24 19.83
CA SER A 23 -28.29 16.38 19.79
C SER A 23 -29.76 15.98 19.57
N SER A 24 -30.57 16.42 20.49
CA SER A 24 -32.01 16.29 20.59
C SER A 24 -32.75 16.96 19.42
N ASP A 25 -33.91 16.37 19.10
CA ASP A 25 -34.92 16.81 18.16
C ASP A 25 -35.37 18.26 18.40
N ASP A 26 -35.56 18.98 17.28
CA ASP A 26 -36.66 19.93 17.09
C ASP A 26 -36.93 20.08 15.57
N ASP A 27 -38.18 19.80 15.22
CA ASP A 27 -38.82 19.82 13.91
C ASP A 27 -39.05 21.25 13.43
N LEU A 28 -38.59 21.63 12.24
CA LEU A 28 -39.19 22.67 11.38
C LEU A 28 -38.55 22.61 9.96
N GLY A 29 -39.38 22.29 8.98
CA GLY A 29 -39.33 22.64 7.55
C GLY A 29 -37.97 22.70 6.88
N ASN A 30 -37.45 21.55 6.39
CA ASN A 30 -36.15 21.51 5.69
C ASN A 30 -36.34 21.16 4.21
N GLU A 31 -36.15 22.15 3.33
CA GLU A 31 -35.66 21.88 2.00
C GLU A 31 -34.40 21.04 2.16
N SER A 32 -34.45 19.81 1.70
CA SER A 32 -33.27 18.90 1.72
C SER A 32 -32.17 19.55 0.87
N ILE A 33 -31.27 20.28 1.49
CA ILE A 33 -30.00 20.68 0.91
C ILE A 33 -29.23 19.36 0.71
N VAL A 34 -29.33 18.79 -0.49
CA VAL A 34 -28.44 17.71 -0.91
C VAL A 34 -27.02 18.32 -0.85
N PRO A 35 -26.13 17.83 0.03
CA PRO A 35 -24.78 18.35 0.05
C PRO A 35 -24.18 18.19 -1.35
N PRO A 36 -23.40 19.16 -1.85
CA PRO A 36 -22.77 19.05 -3.14
C PRO A 36 -21.95 17.75 -3.19
N LEU A 37 -22.11 17.00 -4.28
CA LEU A 37 -21.37 15.76 -4.50
C LEU A 37 -19.89 16.09 -4.42
N GLU A 38 -19.19 15.53 -3.43
CA GLU A 38 -17.75 15.75 -3.27
C GLU A 38 -17.03 15.18 -4.49
N THR A 39 -16.26 16.02 -5.15
CA THR A 39 -15.53 15.66 -6.38
C THR A 39 -14.11 15.29 -6.01
N VAL A 40 -13.69 14.07 -6.41
CA VAL A 40 -12.30 13.63 -6.31
C VAL A 40 -11.57 13.97 -7.61
N THR A 41 -10.54 14.79 -7.51
CA THR A 41 -9.62 15.11 -8.63
C THR A 41 -8.37 14.25 -8.49
N ILE A 42 -7.93 13.66 -9.60
CA ILE A 42 -6.69 12.86 -9.66
C ILE A 42 -5.75 13.52 -10.65
N THR A 43 -4.53 13.81 -10.21
CA THR A 43 -3.46 14.33 -11.06
C THR A 43 -2.34 13.30 -11.13
N ASP A 44 -1.95 12.89 -12.34
CA ASP A 44 -0.81 12.02 -12.59
C ASP A 44 0.41 12.85 -13.00
N THR A 45 1.53 12.67 -12.32
CA THR A 45 2.78 13.35 -12.61
C THR A 45 3.92 12.35 -12.64
N ARG A 46 4.65 12.31 -13.77
CA ARG A 46 5.87 11.50 -13.91
C ARG A 46 7.06 12.20 -13.28
N LYS A 47 7.76 11.49 -12.43
CA LYS A 47 8.89 11.99 -11.66
C LYS A 47 10.03 10.97 -11.63
N SER A 48 11.14 11.36 -11.06
CA SER A 48 12.24 10.45 -10.70
C SER A 48 12.93 10.91 -9.43
N ILE A 49 13.46 9.97 -8.67
CA ILE A 49 14.45 10.23 -7.63
C ILE A 49 15.80 9.69 -8.09
N ALA A 50 16.82 10.54 -8.04
CA ALA A 50 18.20 10.18 -8.36
C ALA A 50 19.06 10.30 -7.12
N THR A 51 19.80 9.23 -6.81
CA THR A 51 20.83 9.21 -5.77
C THR A 51 22.17 8.83 -6.40
N GLU A 52 23.25 8.81 -5.62
CA GLU A 52 24.53 8.30 -6.10
C GLU A 52 24.50 6.82 -6.48
N MET A 53 23.56 6.07 -5.92
CA MET A 53 23.42 4.62 -6.14
C MET A 53 22.56 4.28 -7.34
N LEU A 54 21.44 4.98 -7.53
CA LEU A 54 20.41 4.55 -8.48
C LEU A 54 19.43 5.69 -8.77
N THR A 55 18.88 5.71 -9.98
CA THR A 55 17.72 6.53 -10.34
C THR A 55 16.49 5.65 -10.45
N ILE A 56 15.41 6.02 -9.76
CA ILE A 56 14.11 5.35 -9.82
C ILE A 56 13.09 6.32 -10.41
N PRO A 57 12.54 6.03 -11.61
CA PRO A 57 11.41 6.74 -12.12
C PRO A 57 10.13 6.30 -11.38
N TYR A 58 9.15 7.19 -11.26
CA TYR A 58 7.88 6.88 -10.62
C TYR A 58 6.75 7.77 -11.11
N HIS A 59 5.52 7.26 -11.02
CA HIS A 59 4.31 8.07 -11.08
C HIS A 59 3.91 8.53 -9.69
N GLU A 60 3.45 9.76 -9.61
CA GLU A 60 2.74 10.31 -8.46
C GLU A 60 1.30 10.57 -8.86
N LEU A 61 0.36 9.80 -8.33
CA LEU A 61 -1.06 10.08 -8.43
C LEU A 61 -1.49 10.86 -7.19
N ALA A 62 -1.81 12.14 -7.35
CA ALA A 62 -2.33 12.96 -6.26
C ALA A 62 -3.85 12.98 -6.30
N PHE A 63 -4.48 12.48 -5.22
CA PHE A 63 -5.93 12.48 -5.01
C PHE A 63 -6.29 13.65 -4.11
N SER A 64 -7.20 14.49 -4.56
CA SER A 64 -7.73 15.64 -3.81
C SER A 64 -9.25 15.62 -3.84
N THR A 65 -9.86 15.56 -2.67
CA THR A 65 -11.31 15.56 -2.51
C THR A 65 -11.79 16.95 -2.11
N SER A 66 -12.74 17.48 -2.86
CA SER A 66 -13.33 18.80 -2.57
C SER A 66 -13.94 18.81 -1.17
N GLY A 67 -13.57 19.81 -0.36
CA GLY A 67 -14.06 19.93 1.03
C GLY A 67 -13.30 19.08 2.06
N ASN A 68 -12.50 18.11 1.65
CA ASN A 68 -11.67 17.32 2.56
C ASN A 68 -10.38 18.10 2.89
N THR A 69 -10.18 18.45 4.16
CA THR A 69 -9.01 19.20 4.65
C THR A 69 -7.98 18.30 5.35
N GLU A 70 -8.21 17.00 5.39
CA GLU A 70 -7.24 16.05 5.96
C GLU A 70 -5.95 16.05 5.17
N LYS A 71 -4.84 15.92 5.88
CA LYS A 71 -3.53 15.76 5.24
C LYS A 71 -3.49 14.46 4.47
N PRO A 72 -2.96 14.45 3.22
CA PRO A 72 -2.95 13.25 2.40
C PRO A 72 -2.22 12.08 3.07
N CYS A 73 -2.77 10.88 2.98
CA CYS A 73 -2.00 9.67 3.26
C CYS A 73 -1.00 9.40 2.14
N LEU A 74 0.07 8.65 2.44
CA LEU A 74 1.04 8.18 1.45
C LEU A 74 0.78 6.70 1.16
N VAL A 75 0.58 6.37 -0.10
CA VAL A 75 0.43 4.99 -0.57
C VAL A 75 1.56 4.67 -1.52
N ILE A 76 2.18 3.51 -1.40
CA ILE A 76 3.25 3.05 -2.27
C ILE A 76 2.90 1.65 -2.79
N TYR A 77 3.07 1.42 -4.10
CA TYR A 77 2.92 0.10 -4.71
C TYR A 77 4.22 -0.34 -5.38
N LEU A 78 4.73 -1.49 -4.98
CA LEU A 78 5.92 -2.12 -5.55
C LEU A 78 5.50 -3.21 -6.54
N HIS A 79 5.82 -3.03 -7.80
CA HIS A 79 5.46 -3.93 -8.89
C HIS A 79 6.23 -5.25 -8.88
N GLY A 80 5.74 -6.24 -9.62
CA GLY A 80 6.38 -7.52 -9.88
C GLY A 80 7.60 -7.43 -10.82
N GLY A 81 8.32 -8.55 -10.97
CA GLY A 81 9.55 -8.59 -11.78
C GLY A 81 9.36 -8.26 -13.25
N THR A 82 8.21 -8.57 -13.83
CA THR A 82 7.87 -8.34 -15.24
C THR A 82 7.76 -6.87 -15.62
N SER A 83 7.45 -6.01 -14.64
CA SER A 83 7.27 -4.57 -14.82
C SER A 83 8.55 -3.75 -14.58
N SER A 84 9.69 -4.44 -14.33
CA SER A 84 11.00 -3.78 -14.19
C SER A 84 11.38 -3.05 -15.48
N GLY A 85 11.98 -1.87 -15.34
CA GLY A 85 12.35 -1.03 -16.47
C GLY A 85 12.82 0.35 -16.07
N ASP A 86 12.93 1.20 -17.08
CA ASP A 86 13.29 2.62 -16.96
C ASP A 86 12.40 3.51 -17.86
N ASP A 87 11.34 2.90 -18.43
CA ASP A 87 10.36 3.57 -19.29
C ASP A 87 9.32 4.38 -18.50
N ASN A 88 9.17 4.08 -17.20
CA ASN A 88 8.14 4.65 -16.32
C ASN A 88 6.71 4.43 -16.86
N GLU A 89 6.44 3.25 -17.45
CA GLU A 89 5.14 2.89 -18.07
C GLU A 89 4.63 1.54 -17.57
N LYS A 90 5.47 0.49 -17.65
CA LYS A 90 5.04 -0.90 -17.45
C LYS A 90 4.46 -1.17 -16.07
N GLN A 91 4.99 -0.51 -15.03
CA GLN A 91 4.49 -0.67 -13.67
C GLN A 91 3.04 -0.22 -13.52
N MET A 92 2.57 0.66 -14.41
CA MET A 92 1.19 1.17 -14.38
C MET A 92 0.13 0.14 -14.81
N GLU A 93 0.56 -0.99 -15.40
CA GLU A 93 -0.33 -2.08 -15.84
C GLU A 93 -0.65 -3.08 -14.72
N GLU A 94 -0.06 -2.93 -13.52
CA GLU A 94 -0.30 -3.82 -12.39
C GLU A 94 -1.72 -3.66 -11.82
N ALA A 95 -2.41 -4.79 -11.60
CA ALA A 95 -3.81 -4.81 -11.15
C ALA A 95 -4.07 -4.08 -9.82
N GLY A 96 -3.08 -4.06 -8.93
CA GLY A 96 -3.15 -3.36 -7.64
C GLY A 96 -3.33 -1.85 -7.78
N ILE A 97 -2.82 -1.24 -8.85
CA ILE A 97 -2.86 0.22 -9.05
C ILE A 97 -4.27 0.72 -9.26
N ASP A 98 -5.00 0.10 -10.19
CA ASP A 98 -6.40 0.46 -10.45
C ASP A 98 -7.28 0.21 -9.23
N SER A 99 -7.07 -0.91 -8.54
CA SER A 99 -7.86 -1.28 -7.38
C SER A 99 -7.66 -0.31 -6.21
N ILE A 100 -6.42 0.04 -5.91
CA ILE A 100 -6.09 1.02 -4.86
C ILE A 100 -6.62 2.40 -5.25
N SER A 101 -6.44 2.82 -6.50
CA SER A 101 -6.95 4.11 -7.02
C SER A 101 -8.47 4.20 -6.90
N ASN A 102 -9.18 3.15 -7.29
CA ASN A 102 -10.64 3.07 -7.17
C ASN A 102 -11.09 3.10 -5.70
N TYR A 103 -10.36 2.44 -4.81
CA TYR A 103 -10.63 2.52 -3.37
C TYR A 103 -10.49 3.96 -2.84
N LEU A 104 -9.35 4.62 -3.12
CA LEU A 104 -9.08 5.99 -2.68
C LEU A 104 -10.15 6.96 -3.18
N LYS A 105 -10.55 6.82 -4.46
CA LYS A 105 -11.62 7.61 -5.07
C LYS A 105 -12.99 7.35 -4.42
N ALA A 106 -13.36 6.09 -4.24
CA ALA A 106 -14.66 5.71 -3.66
C ALA A 106 -14.82 6.14 -2.21
N HIS A 107 -13.72 6.23 -1.46
CA HIS A 107 -13.70 6.65 -0.06
C HIS A 107 -13.27 8.12 0.11
N GLN A 108 -13.23 8.90 -0.99
CA GLN A 108 -12.98 10.33 -1.00
C GLN A 108 -11.73 10.72 -0.19
N LYS A 109 -10.64 9.92 -0.34
CA LYS A 109 -9.40 10.14 0.40
C LYS A 109 -8.53 11.18 -0.28
N ASN A 110 -7.95 12.09 0.51
CA ASN A 110 -6.76 12.81 0.09
C ASN A 110 -5.58 11.85 0.18
N ALA A 111 -4.87 11.65 -0.92
CA ALA A 111 -3.74 10.72 -0.96
C ALA A 111 -2.68 11.17 -1.96
N VAL A 112 -1.44 10.79 -1.67
CA VAL A 112 -0.35 10.73 -2.65
C VAL A 112 -0.04 9.26 -2.86
N PHE A 113 -0.23 8.77 -4.08
CA PHE A 113 0.04 7.39 -4.44
C PHE A 113 1.28 7.32 -5.32
N LEU A 114 2.37 6.76 -4.81
CA LEU A 114 3.64 6.59 -5.50
C LEU A 114 3.73 5.21 -6.12
N ILE A 115 4.05 5.16 -7.41
CA ILE A 115 4.18 3.95 -8.20
C ILE A 115 5.57 3.95 -8.84
N PRO A 116 6.62 3.60 -8.07
CA PRO A 116 7.99 3.55 -8.57
C PRO A 116 8.19 2.37 -9.51
N GLN A 117 9.13 2.52 -10.47
CA GLN A 117 9.59 1.45 -11.33
C GLN A 117 11.00 1.04 -10.94
N CYS A 118 11.16 -0.23 -10.54
CA CYS A 118 12.46 -0.81 -10.25
C CYS A 118 13.27 -0.96 -11.54
N PRO A 119 14.48 -0.40 -11.64
CA PRO A 119 15.28 -0.52 -12.85
C PRO A 119 15.64 -1.97 -13.18
N ASN A 120 15.86 -2.23 -14.47
CA ASN A 120 16.29 -3.54 -14.94
C ASN A 120 17.51 -4.07 -14.15
N ARG A 121 17.51 -5.37 -13.84
CA ARG A 121 18.54 -6.07 -13.06
C ARG A 121 18.68 -5.60 -11.60
N GLN A 122 17.73 -4.80 -11.12
CA GLN A 122 17.61 -4.44 -9.71
C GLN A 122 16.43 -5.18 -9.07
N TYR A 123 16.44 -5.19 -7.74
CA TYR A 123 15.39 -5.78 -6.91
C TYR A 123 15.04 -4.80 -5.80
N TRP A 124 13.78 -4.83 -5.33
CA TRP A 124 13.32 -3.98 -4.24
C TRP A 124 14.05 -4.22 -2.90
N ILE A 125 14.73 -5.35 -2.74
CA ILE A 125 15.51 -5.69 -1.54
C ILE A 125 16.96 -5.19 -1.58
N GLY A 126 17.41 -4.66 -2.71
CA GLY A 126 18.77 -4.15 -2.94
C GLY A 126 18.89 -2.63 -2.75
N PRO A 127 19.72 -1.96 -3.55
CA PRO A 127 19.88 -0.50 -3.51
C PRO A 127 18.57 0.27 -3.69
N ALA A 128 17.63 -0.25 -4.49
CA ALA A 128 16.32 0.34 -4.71
C ALA A 128 15.55 0.57 -3.41
N LYS A 129 15.69 -0.33 -2.42
CA LYS A 129 15.09 -0.19 -1.09
C LYS A 129 15.52 1.10 -0.38
N ASN A 130 16.81 1.42 -0.43
CA ASN A 130 17.35 2.60 0.21
C ASN A 130 16.86 3.88 -0.48
N VAL A 131 16.84 3.88 -1.82
CA VAL A 131 16.32 5.00 -2.62
C VAL A 131 14.83 5.23 -2.37
N LEU A 132 14.05 4.16 -2.17
CA LEU A 132 12.64 4.26 -1.76
C LEU A 132 12.50 4.88 -0.36
N GLY A 133 13.35 4.50 0.59
CA GLY A 133 13.39 5.12 1.91
C GLY A 133 13.63 6.63 1.82
N GLU A 134 14.64 7.05 1.05
CA GLU A 134 14.93 8.47 0.81
C GLU A 134 13.75 9.19 0.13
N LEU A 135 13.06 8.54 -0.81
CA LEU A 135 11.87 9.11 -1.45
C LEU A 135 10.75 9.37 -0.42
N ILE A 136 10.46 8.39 0.42
CA ILE A 136 9.43 8.51 1.47
C ILE A 136 9.80 9.64 2.43
N ASP A 137 11.06 9.68 2.88
CA ASP A 137 11.55 10.70 3.79
C ASP A 137 11.40 12.11 3.21
N GLN A 138 11.62 12.31 1.89
CA GLN A 138 11.40 13.58 1.22
C GLN A 138 9.93 14.02 1.29
N TYR A 139 8.97 13.11 1.02
CA TYR A 139 7.53 13.44 1.09
C TYR A 139 7.09 13.80 2.51
N VAL A 140 7.63 13.11 3.51
CA VAL A 140 7.37 13.39 4.94
C VAL A 140 8.00 14.72 5.36
N ALA A 141 9.27 14.95 5.04
CA ALA A 141 10.01 16.15 5.40
C ALA A 141 9.43 17.42 4.76
N ASP A 142 8.99 17.32 3.49
CA ASP A 142 8.31 18.41 2.79
C ASP A 142 6.91 18.72 3.34
N GLY A 143 6.43 17.91 4.28
CA GLY A 143 5.11 18.07 4.85
C GLY A 143 3.94 17.75 3.90
N LYS A 144 4.20 17.08 2.77
CA LYS A 144 3.20 16.76 1.74
C LYS A 144 2.20 15.70 2.16
N VAL A 145 2.60 14.81 3.08
CA VAL A 145 1.82 13.65 3.51
C VAL A 145 1.79 13.53 5.04
N ASP A 146 0.80 12.83 5.57
CA ASP A 146 0.78 12.48 6.99
C ASP A 146 1.75 11.33 7.26
N ALA A 147 2.80 11.60 8.04
CA ALA A 147 3.81 10.62 8.42
C ALA A 147 3.27 9.42 9.21
N LYS A 148 2.04 9.50 9.73
CA LYS A 148 1.37 8.40 10.44
C LYS A 148 0.48 7.55 9.53
N GLN A 149 0.29 7.94 8.28
CA GLN A 149 -0.58 7.30 7.32
C GLN A 149 0.19 6.92 6.05
N ILE A 150 1.21 6.07 6.20
CA ILE A 150 2.03 5.55 5.12
C ILE A 150 1.72 4.07 4.93
N TYR A 151 1.25 3.70 3.73
CA TYR A 151 0.81 2.35 3.39
C TYR A 151 1.65 1.77 2.27
N LEU A 152 2.05 0.50 2.41
CA LEU A 152 2.92 -0.18 1.45
C LEU A 152 2.26 -1.45 0.91
N PHE A 153 2.22 -1.56 -0.41
CA PHE A 153 1.67 -2.68 -1.16
C PHE A 153 2.71 -3.23 -2.12
N GLY A 154 2.59 -4.50 -2.50
CA GLY A 154 3.40 -5.05 -3.57
C GLY A 154 3.08 -6.50 -3.87
N GLY A 155 3.26 -6.90 -5.14
CA GLY A 155 3.08 -8.27 -5.60
C GLY A 155 4.38 -8.92 -6.07
N SER A 156 4.56 -10.22 -5.86
CA SER A 156 5.71 -10.98 -6.34
C SER A 156 7.05 -10.40 -5.85
N MET A 157 7.92 -9.96 -6.77
CA MET A 157 9.14 -9.20 -6.43
C MET A 157 8.82 -7.99 -5.54
N GLY A 158 7.70 -7.30 -5.77
CA GLY A 158 7.21 -6.20 -4.94
C GLY A 158 6.73 -6.66 -3.57
N GLY A 159 6.11 -7.83 -3.47
CA GLY A 159 5.75 -8.45 -2.20
C GLY A 159 6.99 -8.76 -1.34
N THR A 160 8.01 -9.37 -1.95
CA THR A 160 9.33 -9.55 -1.32
C THR A 160 9.98 -8.22 -0.92
N GLY A 161 9.86 -7.21 -1.79
CA GLY A 161 10.31 -5.83 -1.51
C GLY A 161 9.58 -5.19 -0.34
N THR A 162 8.27 -5.43 -0.22
CA THR A 162 7.45 -4.96 0.90
C THR A 162 7.97 -5.54 2.22
N TRP A 163 8.23 -6.85 2.31
CA TRP A 163 8.88 -7.45 3.48
C TRP A 163 10.24 -6.81 3.78
N GLY A 164 11.05 -6.57 2.73
CA GLY A 164 12.35 -5.93 2.86
C GLY A 164 12.29 -4.48 3.38
N MET A 165 11.29 -3.71 2.96
CA MET A 165 11.03 -2.35 3.46
C MET A 165 10.60 -2.37 4.92
N LEU A 166 9.71 -3.29 5.31
CA LEU A 166 9.27 -3.45 6.70
C LEU A 166 10.44 -3.78 7.64
N ALA A 167 11.36 -4.64 7.21
CA ALA A 167 12.54 -4.98 7.98
C ALA A 167 13.53 -3.80 8.11
N ALA A 168 13.71 -3.03 7.03
CA ALA A 168 14.64 -1.91 7.01
C ALA A 168 14.10 -0.67 7.76
N TYR A 169 12.79 -0.48 7.75
CA TYR A 169 12.10 0.69 8.31
C TYR A 169 10.95 0.28 9.24
N PRO A 170 11.24 -0.33 10.40
CA PRO A 170 10.28 -1.06 11.22
C PRO A 170 9.13 -0.23 11.83
N ASN A 171 9.25 1.10 11.84
CA ASN A 171 8.24 2.01 12.41
C ASN A 171 7.70 3.02 11.40
N LEU A 172 8.00 2.82 10.12
CA LEU A 172 7.65 3.79 9.08
C LEU A 172 6.21 3.63 8.59
N PHE A 173 5.72 2.40 8.50
CA PHE A 173 4.44 2.12 7.84
C PHE A 173 3.31 1.93 8.84
N ALA A 174 2.14 2.49 8.52
CA ALA A 174 0.91 2.29 9.26
C ALA A 174 0.32 0.88 9.03
N ALA A 175 0.45 0.35 7.82
CA ALA A 175 0.13 -1.02 7.46
C ALA A 175 0.80 -1.41 6.13
N ALA A 176 0.92 -2.72 5.87
CA ALA A 176 1.49 -3.23 4.64
C ALA A 176 0.80 -4.51 4.14
N MET A 177 0.84 -4.70 2.80
CA MET A 177 0.28 -5.87 2.13
C MET A 177 1.29 -6.46 1.12
N PRO A 178 2.22 -7.32 1.57
CA PRO A 178 3.06 -8.13 0.70
C PRO A 178 2.25 -9.30 0.12
N VAL A 179 2.01 -9.32 -1.18
CA VAL A 179 1.29 -10.40 -1.88
C VAL A 179 2.27 -11.29 -2.61
N ALA A 180 2.12 -12.62 -2.48
CA ALA A 180 2.96 -13.62 -3.16
C ALA A 180 4.47 -13.27 -3.06
N GLY A 181 4.93 -12.91 -1.85
CA GLY A 181 6.30 -12.46 -1.59
C GLY A 181 7.04 -13.38 -0.63
N ASP A 182 8.38 -13.45 -0.77
CA ASP A 182 9.25 -14.25 0.09
C ASP A 182 9.75 -13.41 1.30
N PRO A 183 9.25 -13.66 2.53
CA PRO A 183 9.68 -12.91 3.72
C PRO A 183 11.12 -13.23 4.13
N THR A 184 11.69 -14.36 3.71
CA THR A 184 13.06 -14.76 4.12
C THR A 184 14.14 -13.86 3.52
N LYS A 185 13.81 -13.14 2.45
CA LYS A 185 14.71 -12.17 1.81
C LYS A 185 14.74 -10.82 2.52
N ALA A 186 13.88 -10.60 3.51
CA ALA A 186 13.82 -9.35 4.27
C ALA A 186 15.05 -9.09 5.14
N GLY A 187 15.72 -10.15 5.58
CA GLY A 187 16.79 -10.10 6.56
C GLY A 187 16.26 -10.15 8.00
N GLU A 188 16.96 -9.50 8.92
CA GLU A 188 16.49 -9.40 10.31
C GLU A 188 15.22 -8.57 10.38
N TYR A 189 14.16 -9.12 10.98
CA TYR A 189 12.84 -8.52 11.02
C TYR A 189 12.39 -8.24 12.45
N ASN A 190 12.15 -6.98 12.77
CA ASN A 190 11.69 -6.50 14.07
C ASN A 190 10.58 -5.44 13.95
N SER A 191 9.87 -5.40 12.84
CA SER A 191 8.76 -4.47 12.62
C SER A 191 7.50 -4.89 13.35
N ASN A 192 6.80 -3.92 13.94
CA ASN A 192 5.47 -4.10 14.53
C ASN A 192 4.35 -3.61 13.59
N THR A 193 4.66 -3.27 12.34
CA THR A 193 3.68 -2.84 11.35
C THR A 193 2.63 -3.92 11.14
N PRO A 194 1.34 -3.60 11.20
CA PRO A 194 0.27 -4.53 10.82
C PRO A 194 0.45 -5.02 9.38
N VAL A 195 0.34 -6.33 9.18
CA VAL A 195 0.56 -6.96 7.88
C VAL A 195 -0.60 -7.87 7.50
N PHE A 196 -1.05 -7.75 6.26
CA PHE A 196 -1.91 -8.72 5.61
C PHE A 196 -1.22 -9.26 4.36
N THR A 197 -1.07 -10.59 4.25
CA THR A 197 -0.46 -11.22 3.09
C THR A 197 -1.40 -12.26 2.47
N VAL A 198 -1.28 -12.49 1.17
CA VAL A 198 -2.04 -13.51 0.43
C VAL A 198 -1.08 -14.41 -0.32
N MET A 199 -1.31 -15.72 -0.25
CA MET A 199 -0.55 -16.76 -0.95
C MET A 199 -1.50 -17.73 -1.65
N GLY A 200 -1.08 -18.24 -2.78
CA GLY A 200 -1.82 -19.29 -3.50
C GLY A 200 -1.25 -20.68 -3.22
N THR A 201 -2.12 -21.71 -3.18
CA THR A 201 -1.65 -23.10 -2.98
C THR A 201 -0.94 -23.69 -4.19
N GLU A 202 -1.14 -23.13 -5.39
CA GLU A 202 -0.46 -23.53 -6.64
C GLU A 202 0.60 -22.51 -7.09
N ASP A 203 1.07 -21.65 -6.16
CA ASP A 203 2.20 -20.76 -6.42
C ASP A 203 3.51 -21.57 -6.50
N ASP A 204 4.11 -21.65 -7.68
CA ASP A 204 5.34 -22.38 -7.96
C ASP A 204 6.60 -21.53 -7.84
N LEU A 205 6.47 -20.23 -7.55
CA LEU A 205 7.57 -19.28 -7.38
C LEU A 205 7.80 -18.90 -5.92
N MET A 206 6.75 -18.84 -5.12
CA MET A 206 6.79 -18.42 -3.71
C MET A 206 6.20 -19.51 -2.83
N ASP A 207 6.96 -19.92 -1.81
CA ASP A 207 6.55 -20.98 -0.90
C ASP A 207 5.57 -20.45 0.17
N MET A 208 4.30 -20.89 0.09
CA MET A 208 3.26 -20.48 1.02
C MET A 208 3.55 -20.92 2.46
N PHE A 209 4.18 -22.10 2.67
CA PHE A 209 4.50 -22.60 4.01
C PHE A 209 5.56 -21.72 4.71
N THR A 210 6.50 -21.19 3.94
CA THR A 210 7.47 -20.21 4.42
C THR A 210 6.77 -18.93 4.87
N ALA A 211 5.83 -18.41 4.06
CA ALA A 211 5.07 -17.21 4.41
C ALA A 211 4.16 -17.44 5.63
N GLU A 212 3.46 -18.58 5.68
CA GLU A 212 2.62 -18.97 6.82
C GLU A 212 3.43 -19.06 8.10
N SER A 213 4.54 -19.80 8.08
CA SER A 213 5.44 -19.94 9.24
C SER A 213 5.95 -18.59 9.74
N PHE A 214 6.28 -17.67 8.81
CA PHE A 214 6.75 -16.34 9.16
C PHE A 214 5.63 -15.50 9.80
N VAL A 215 4.42 -15.54 9.27
CA VAL A 215 3.26 -14.85 9.87
C VAL A 215 2.95 -15.39 11.27
N GLU A 216 3.04 -16.71 11.50
CA GLU A 216 2.86 -17.28 12.85
C GLU A 216 3.95 -16.80 13.83
N GLN A 217 5.19 -16.64 13.38
CA GLN A 217 6.25 -16.04 14.20
C GLN A 217 5.94 -14.58 14.57
N LEU A 218 5.40 -13.78 13.64
CA LEU A 218 4.99 -12.41 13.89
C LEU A 218 3.84 -12.36 14.92
N LYS A 219 2.82 -13.21 14.77
CA LYS A 219 1.73 -13.35 15.76
C LYS A 219 2.23 -13.68 17.14
N ALA A 220 3.21 -14.59 17.24
CA ALA A 220 3.84 -14.96 18.52
C ALA A 220 4.58 -13.79 19.18
N GLN A 221 4.98 -12.78 18.40
CA GLN A 221 5.59 -11.53 18.85
C GLN A 221 4.55 -10.41 19.10
N ASN A 222 3.24 -10.73 19.05
CA ASN A 222 2.11 -9.81 19.17
C ASN A 222 2.02 -8.75 18.04
N VAL A 223 2.55 -9.04 16.86
CA VAL A 223 2.31 -8.25 15.65
C VAL A 223 0.95 -8.62 15.09
N ASP A 224 0.13 -7.65 14.69
CA ASP A 224 -1.12 -7.90 13.94
C ASP A 224 -0.77 -8.33 12.52
N ALA A 225 -0.51 -9.63 12.35
CA ALA A 225 -0.15 -10.23 11.09
C ALA A 225 -1.19 -11.28 10.69
N ARG A 226 -1.59 -11.25 9.42
CA ARG A 226 -2.59 -12.18 8.85
C ARG A 226 -2.12 -12.70 7.51
N ILE A 227 -2.46 -13.95 7.24
CA ILE A 227 -2.26 -14.59 5.95
C ILE A 227 -3.59 -15.19 5.50
N GLU A 228 -3.90 -15.01 4.23
CA GLU A 228 -4.95 -15.72 3.51
C GLU A 228 -4.30 -16.64 2.50
N ILE A 229 -4.71 -17.91 2.49
CA ILE A 229 -4.19 -18.92 1.57
C ILE A 229 -5.34 -19.30 0.65
N GLU A 230 -5.17 -19.04 -0.64
CA GLU A 230 -6.20 -19.22 -1.66
C GLU A 230 -5.96 -20.52 -2.42
N GLU A 231 -6.96 -21.42 -2.33
CA GLU A 231 -6.90 -22.74 -2.95
C GLU A 231 -6.93 -22.66 -4.47
N GLY A 232 -6.00 -23.34 -5.13
CA GLY A 232 -5.88 -23.38 -6.58
C GLY A 232 -5.31 -22.12 -7.23
N TRP A 233 -4.92 -21.12 -6.46
CA TRP A 233 -4.31 -19.91 -7.03
C TRP A 233 -2.84 -20.13 -7.36
N THR A 234 -2.50 -19.85 -8.62
CA THR A 234 -1.13 -19.78 -9.10
C THR A 234 -0.48 -18.45 -8.65
N HIS A 235 0.81 -18.30 -8.88
CA HIS A 235 1.53 -17.06 -8.59
C HIS A 235 0.89 -15.83 -9.26
N GLU A 236 0.56 -15.93 -10.55
CA GLU A 236 -0.07 -14.85 -11.30
C GLU A 236 -1.46 -14.52 -10.76
N MET A 237 -2.29 -15.55 -10.52
CA MET A 237 -3.61 -15.37 -9.91
C MET A 237 -3.51 -14.69 -8.56
N THR A 238 -2.57 -15.10 -7.71
CA THR A 238 -2.36 -14.48 -6.40
C THR A 238 -2.05 -12.99 -6.53
N CYS A 239 -1.15 -12.62 -7.45
CA CYS A 239 -0.78 -11.22 -7.68
C CYS A 239 -1.94 -10.36 -8.22
N ILE A 240 -2.86 -10.93 -9.01
CA ILE A 240 -3.96 -10.20 -9.64
C ILE A 240 -5.20 -10.22 -8.74
N GLU A 241 -5.66 -11.41 -8.35
CA GLU A 241 -6.94 -11.61 -7.70
C GLU A 241 -6.96 -11.06 -6.27
N SER A 242 -5.81 -11.02 -5.58
CA SER A 242 -5.70 -10.38 -4.26
C SER A 242 -6.14 -8.91 -4.27
N TYR A 243 -6.07 -8.25 -5.41
CA TYR A 243 -6.48 -6.86 -5.57
C TYR A 243 -7.83 -6.70 -6.28
N THR A 244 -8.30 -7.68 -7.05
CA THR A 244 -9.47 -7.55 -7.93
C THR A 244 -10.70 -8.27 -7.43
N THR A 245 -10.57 -9.37 -6.67
CA THR A 245 -11.71 -10.10 -6.09
C THR A 245 -12.36 -9.35 -4.93
N SER A 246 -13.67 -9.34 -4.92
CA SER A 246 -14.55 -8.62 -3.96
C SER A 246 -15.01 -9.50 -2.81
#